data_0e0d453751876d69057d02ad4a702b6e
#
_entry.id   0e0d453751876d69057d02ad4a702b6e
#
_cell.length_a   1.000
_cell.length_b   1.000
_cell.length_c   1.000
_cell.angle_alpha   90.00
_cell.angle_beta   90.00
_cell.angle_gamma   90.00
#
_symmetry.space_group_name_H-M   'P 1'
#
loop_
_entity.id
_entity.type
_entity.pdbx_description
1 polymer ?
#
loop_
_entity_poly.entity_id
_entity_poly.type
_entity_poly.pdbx_seq_one_letter_code
_entity_poly.pdbx_strand_id
1 'polypeptide(L)'
;MVTGNNNTLIKQLKEDINKKYKITDLRPVFSLLGIKVTQDLVEKTISSSQQEYIEAIITKFNFDDLKPCSTPMDPCMPLSKTQSPMNLEDITKVRNIPNREAVGLLMYAAMGTRPDIAYAMLTVAQYSENPGWRHWEAVKRIFGYLLGTKKLELTYRGEERGLVGYVDADGASQDHRRAISGYVFMVDKGAVSWSSKKQELVVLSTTVAEYVATTHAAKEAVWLGHLLTELFESIDTPTTLSVTANLL
;
A
#
# COMPACT_ATOMS: atom_id res chain seq x y z
N MET A 1 -11.11 18.34 2.79
CA MET A 1 -10.60 18.79 1.47
C MET A 1 -11.79 19.00 0.55
N VAL A 2 -11.81 20.08 -0.22
CA VAL A 2 -12.84 20.35 -1.25
C VAL A 2 -12.13 20.46 -2.58
N THR A 3 -12.59 19.71 -3.59
CA THR A 3 -12.04 19.73 -4.94
C THR A 3 -13.17 19.77 -5.96
N GLY A 4 -12.90 20.26 -7.16
CA GLY A 4 -13.85 20.32 -8.26
C GLY A 4 -13.29 21.13 -9.43
N ASN A 5 -13.98 21.07 -10.55
CA ASN A 5 -13.63 21.78 -11.78
C ASN A 5 -14.24 23.21 -11.88
N ASN A 6 -15.09 23.60 -10.92
CA ASN A 6 -15.74 24.90 -10.91
C ASN A 6 -15.34 25.72 -9.68
N ASN A 7 -14.42 26.67 -9.89
CA ASN A 7 -13.90 27.54 -8.82
C ASN A 7 -14.98 28.41 -8.15
N THR A 8 -16.04 28.78 -8.87
CA THR A 8 -17.13 29.59 -8.31
C THR A 8 -17.94 28.78 -7.31
N LEU A 9 -18.30 27.55 -7.64
CA LEU A 9 -19.01 26.63 -6.74
C LEU A 9 -18.16 26.29 -5.52
N ILE A 10 -16.85 26.09 -5.67
CA ILE A 10 -15.94 25.83 -4.54
C ILE A 10 -15.92 27.02 -3.58
N LYS A 11 -15.84 28.25 -4.10
CA LYS A 11 -15.89 29.47 -3.28
C LYS A 11 -17.20 29.59 -2.53
N GLN A 12 -18.32 29.43 -3.20
CA GLN A 12 -19.66 29.49 -2.61
C GLN A 12 -19.84 28.45 -1.51
N LEU A 13 -19.41 27.19 -1.76
CA LEU A 13 -19.45 26.13 -0.75
C LEU A 13 -18.64 26.50 0.49
N LYS A 14 -17.42 27.03 0.32
CA LYS A 14 -16.58 27.49 1.44
C LYS A 14 -17.26 28.61 2.24
N GLU A 15 -17.88 29.57 1.56
CA GLU A 15 -18.64 30.65 2.20
C GLU A 15 -19.84 30.13 2.99
N ASP A 16 -20.60 29.18 2.43
CA ASP A 16 -21.76 28.59 3.08
C ASP A 16 -21.39 27.75 4.30
N ILE A 17 -20.28 26.99 4.22
CA ILE A 17 -19.75 26.30 5.39
C ILE A 17 -19.28 27.29 6.46
N ASN A 18 -18.59 28.38 6.06
CA ASN A 18 -18.07 29.39 6.99
C ASN A 18 -19.20 30.17 7.72
N LYS A 19 -20.39 30.29 7.12
CA LYS A 19 -21.57 30.87 7.78
C LYS A 19 -22.05 30.02 8.96
N LYS A 20 -21.90 28.67 8.86
CA LYS A 20 -22.38 27.74 9.91
C LYS A 20 -21.28 27.34 10.89
N TYR A 21 -20.04 27.25 10.42
CA TYR A 21 -18.89 26.76 11.16
C TYR A 21 -17.70 27.68 10.93
N LYS A 22 -16.99 28.05 11.99
CA LYS A 22 -15.74 28.79 11.84
C LYS A 22 -14.70 27.88 11.18
N ILE A 23 -14.35 28.18 9.91
CA ILE A 23 -13.35 27.44 9.16
C ILE A 23 -12.15 28.33 8.82
N THR A 24 -10.99 27.73 8.65
CA THR A 24 -9.79 28.36 8.11
C THR A 24 -9.47 27.74 6.76
N ASP A 25 -9.41 28.55 5.70
CA ASP A 25 -9.00 28.07 4.39
C ASP A 25 -7.47 27.97 4.32
N LEU A 26 -6.95 26.74 4.26
CA LEU A 26 -5.52 26.44 4.23
C LEU A 26 -4.91 26.52 2.83
N ARG A 27 -5.67 27.03 1.82
CA ARG A 27 -5.24 27.16 0.42
C ARG A 27 -5.12 25.78 -0.29
N PRO A 28 -4.46 25.69 -1.48
CA PRO A 28 -4.24 24.41 -2.16
C PRO A 28 -3.52 23.39 -1.27
N VAL A 29 -3.94 22.13 -1.36
CA VAL A 29 -3.34 21.03 -0.58
C VAL A 29 -1.93 20.77 -1.12
N PHE A 30 -0.93 20.91 -0.25
CA PHE A 30 0.45 20.55 -0.51
C PHE A 30 0.94 19.44 0.43
N SER A 31 0.21 19.19 1.52
CA SER A 31 0.45 18.09 2.43
C SER A 31 -0.85 17.63 3.07
N LEU A 32 -1.08 16.34 3.13
CA LEU A 32 -2.24 15.73 3.75
C LEU A 32 -1.81 14.46 4.49
N LEU A 33 -2.03 14.42 5.82
CA LEU A 33 -1.71 13.25 6.64
C LEU A 33 -0.24 12.78 6.47
N GLY A 34 0.73 13.68 6.37
CA GLY A 34 2.13 13.34 6.18
C GLY A 34 2.49 12.87 4.75
N ILE A 35 1.55 12.97 3.82
CA ILE A 35 1.77 12.74 2.39
C ILE A 35 1.93 14.11 1.71
N LYS A 36 3.06 14.34 1.07
CA LYS A 36 3.28 15.53 0.26
C LYS A 36 2.55 15.37 -1.07
N VAL A 37 1.80 16.39 -1.44
CA VAL A 37 1.09 16.46 -2.73
C VAL A 37 1.73 17.57 -3.57
N THR A 38 2.22 17.20 -4.74
CA THR A 38 2.79 18.15 -5.71
C THR A 38 1.89 18.17 -6.93
N GLN A 39 1.47 19.36 -7.36
CA GLN A 39 0.66 19.54 -8.56
C GLN A 39 1.42 20.42 -9.55
N ASP A 40 1.62 19.92 -10.75
CA ASP A 40 2.12 20.67 -11.90
C ASP A 40 0.97 20.92 -12.87
N LEU A 41 0.57 22.19 -12.99
CA LEU A 41 -0.53 22.60 -13.87
C LEU A 41 -0.12 22.68 -15.34
N VAL A 42 1.17 22.80 -15.65
CA VAL A 42 1.70 22.84 -17.01
C VAL A 42 1.73 21.44 -17.58
N GLU A 43 2.36 20.52 -16.85
CA GLU A 43 2.45 19.10 -17.21
C GLU A 43 1.16 18.32 -16.88
N LYS A 44 0.19 18.97 -16.22
CA LYS A 44 -1.08 18.37 -15.76
C LYS A 44 -0.86 17.10 -14.91
N THR A 45 0.13 17.12 -14.03
CA THR A 45 0.45 15.99 -13.18
C THR A 45 0.13 16.28 -11.71
N ILE A 46 -0.22 15.22 -10.98
CA ILE A 46 -0.31 15.23 -9.52
C ILE A 46 0.54 14.08 -9.00
N SER A 47 1.45 14.38 -8.07
CA SER A 47 2.28 13.37 -7.41
C SER A 47 2.03 13.34 -5.91
N SER A 48 2.07 12.15 -5.33
CA SER A 48 1.94 11.89 -3.89
C SER A 48 3.20 11.18 -3.38
N SER A 49 3.87 11.77 -2.39
CA SER A 49 5.13 11.26 -1.83
C SER A 49 5.10 11.18 -0.31
N GLN A 50 5.69 10.14 0.25
CA GLN A 50 5.95 10.00 1.68
C GLN A 50 7.45 10.09 2.01
N GLN A 51 8.25 10.74 1.19
CA GLN A 51 9.70 10.81 1.39
C GLN A 51 10.07 11.28 2.80
N GLU A 52 9.51 12.39 3.26
CA GLU A 52 9.80 12.97 4.59
C GLU A 52 9.40 12.01 5.72
N TYR A 53 8.26 11.34 5.57
CA TYR A 53 7.82 10.32 6.52
C TYR A 53 8.77 9.12 6.56
N ILE A 54 9.19 8.61 5.39
CA ILE A 54 10.12 7.49 5.28
C ILE A 54 11.47 7.85 5.90
N GLU A 55 11.99 9.05 5.65
CA GLU A 55 13.22 9.55 6.28
C GLU A 55 13.08 9.60 7.81
N ALA A 56 11.97 10.14 8.30
CA ALA A 56 11.74 10.24 9.75
C ALA A 56 11.69 8.87 10.44
N ILE A 57 11.05 7.85 9.84
CA ILE A 57 11.00 6.50 10.42
C ILE A 57 12.36 5.78 10.34
N ILE A 58 13.15 6.01 9.29
CA ILE A 58 14.51 5.45 9.17
C ILE A 58 15.39 6.01 10.28
N THR A 59 15.41 7.33 10.46
CA THR A 59 16.19 7.99 11.51
C THR A 59 15.72 7.59 12.91
N LYS A 60 14.40 7.43 13.12
CA LYS A 60 13.84 6.98 14.41
C LYS A 60 14.41 5.64 14.88
N PHE A 61 14.68 4.71 13.98
CA PHE A 61 15.27 3.41 14.30
C PHE A 61 16.80 3.39 14.18
N ASN A 62 17.46 4.51 13.91
CA ASN A 62 18.89 4.61 13.62
C ASN A 62 19.31 3.68 12.47
N PHE A 63 18.54 3.70 11.38
CA PHE A 63 18.74 2.87 10.19
C PHE A 63 19.31 3.65 9.00
N ASP A 64 19.83 4.84 9.24
CA ASP A 64 20.42 5.70 8.20
C ASP A 64 21.62 5.05 7.50
N ASP A 65 22.37 4.20 8.23
CA ASP A 65 23.55 3.47 7.73
C ASP A 65 23.23 2.07 7.19
N LEU A 66 21.94 1.70 7.06
CA LEU A 66 21.58 0.43 6.45
C LEU A 66 22.02 0.37 5.00
N LYS A 67 22.49 -0.80 4.57
CA LYS A 67 22.75 -1.05 3.15
C LYS A 67 21.43 -1.07 2.37
N PRO A 68 21.26 -0.22 1.35
CA PRO A 68 20.07 -0.26 0.51
C PRO A 68 19.89 -1.62 -0.16
N CYS A 69 18.63 -2.09 -0.23
CA CYS A 69 18.26 -3.35 -0.86
C CYS A 69 17.42 -3.07 -2.12
N SER A 70 17.55 -3.94 -3.13
CA SER A 70 16.78 -3.81 -4.38
C SER A 70 15.36 -4.37 -4.28
N THR A 71 15.08 -5.23 -3.29
CA THR A 71 13.76 -5.84 -3.07
C THR A 71 13.38 -5.80 -1.60
N PRO A 72 12.08 -5.58 -1.27
CA PRO A 72 11.63 -5.49 0.12
C PRO A 72 11.61 -6.85 0.84
N MET A 73 11.54 -7.96 0.09
CA MET A 73 11.63 -9.32 0.62
C MET A 73 12.74 -10.11 -0.06
N ASP A 74 13.29 -11.08 0.65
CA ASP A 74 14.23 -12.03 0.11
C ASP A 74 13.49 -13.34 -0.23
N PRO A 75 13.37 -13.70 -1.51
CA PRO A 75 12.70 -14.94 -1.89
C PRO A 75 13.41 -16.19 -1.37
N CYS A 76 14.71 -16.08 -1.07
CA CYS A 76 15.50 -17.20 -0.53
C CYS A 76 15.40 -17.35 1.00
N MET A 77 14.71 -16.44 1.68
CA MET A 77 14.57 -16.46 3.13
C MET A 77 13.08 -16.50 3.56
N PRO A 78 12.45 -17.67 3.45
CA PRO A 78 11.07 -17.82 3.88
C PRO A 78 10.92 -17.59 5.39
N LEU A 79 9.88 -16.86 5.77
CA LEU A 79 9.54 -16.65 7.17
C LEU A 79 8.58 -17.74 7.65
N SER A 80 8.75 -18.15 8.91
CA SER A 80 8.00 -19.26 9.52
C SER A 80 7.80 -19.05 11.02
N LYS A 81 6.71 -19.58 11.55
CA LYS A 81 6.45 -19.59 13.00
C LYS A 81 7.51 -20.35 13.80
N THR A 82 8.20 -21.32 13.20
CA THR A 82 9.27 -22.06 13.85
C THR A 82 10.50 -21.20 14.18
N GLN A 83 10.59 -20.02 13.57
CA GLN A 83 11.64 -19.03 13.83
C GLN A 83 11.28 -18.07 14.99
N SER A 84 10.10 -18.24 15.58
CA SER A 84 9.70 -17.50 16.79
C SER A 84 10.44 -18.06 18.02
N PRO A 85 10.77 -17.22 19.01
CA PRO A 85 11.50 -17.66 20.21
C PRO A 85 10.66 -18.64 21.02
N MET A 86 11.27 -19.78 21.41
CA MET A 86 10.63 -20.83 22.20
C MET A 86 11.24 -20.98 23.61
N ASN A 87 12.47 -20.52 23.78
CA ASN A 87 13.16 -20.61 25.06
C ASN A 87 13.43 -19.22 25.68
N LEU A 88 13.70 -19.17 26.96
CA LEU A 88 13.91 -17.92 27.70
C LEU A 88 15.09 -17.10 27.16
N GLU A 89 16.14 -17.76 26.70
CA GLU A 89 17.31 -17.08 26.13
C GLU A 89 16.97 -16.32 24.86
N ASP A 90 16.25 -16.94 23.94
CA ASP A 90 15.83 -16.30 22.68
C ASP A 90 14.78 -15.22 22.93
N ILE A 91 13.84 -15.45 23.86
CA ILE A 91 12.88 -14.43 24.29
C ILE A 91 13.61 -13.19 24.82
N THR A 92 14.67 -13.40 25.63
CA THR A 92 15.45 -12.29 26.19
C THR A 92 16.18 -11.50 25.10
N LYS A 93 16.72 -12.16 24.07
CA LYS A 93 17.41 -11.52 22.95
C LYS A 93 16.47 -10.63 22.10
N VAL A 94 15.20 -11.03 21.94
CA VAL A 94 14.25 -10.30 21.08
C VAL A 94 13.32 -9.38 21.87
N ARG A 95 13.32 -9.42 23.20
CA ARG A 95 12.38 -8.68 24.07
C ARG A 95 12.38 -7.17 23.83
N ASN A 96 13.54 -6.60 23.54
CA ASN A 96 13.72 -5.15 23.38
C ASN A 96 13.63 -4.70 21.91
N ILE A 97 13.33 -5.63 21.00
CA ILE A 97 13.19 -5.29 19.58
C ILE A 97 11.84 -4.58 19.35
N PRO A 98 11.81 -3.36 18.82
CA PRO A 98 10.57 -2.60 18.62
C PRO A 98 9.81 -3.06 17.37
N ASN A 99 9.63 -4.38 17.21
CA ASN A 99 9.09 -4.98 15.98
C ASN A 99 7.67 -4.50 15.67
N ARG A 100 6.76 -4.47 16.65
CA ARG A 100 5.37 -4.04 16.44
C ARG A 100 5.28 -2.57 16.02
N GLU A 101 6.10 -1.73 16.62
CA GLU A 101 6.17 -0.31 16.30
C GLU A 101 6.68 -0.12 14.87
N ALA A 102 7.77 -0.81 14.50
CA ALA A 102 8.34 -0.76 13.16
C ALA A 102 7.32 -1.23 12.10
N VAL A 103 6.66 -2.38 12.34
CA VAL A 103 5.62 -2.91 11.45
C VAL A 103 4.46 -1.93 11.30
N GLY A 104 4.00 -1.30 12.39
CA GLY A 104 2.92 -0.30 12.34
C GLY A 104 3.28 0.93 11.49
N LEU A 105 4.51 1.45 11.63
CA LEU A 105 4.98 2.59 10.84
C LEU A 105 5.16 2.24 9.36
N LEU A 106 5.70 1.06 9.05
CA LEU A 106 5.82 0.56 7.69
C LEU A 106 4.45 0.31 7.03
N MET A 107 3.46 -0.15 7.80
CA MET A 107 2.09 -0.33 7.30
C MET A 107 1.49 0.99 6.83
N TYR A 108 1.73 2.09 7.53
CA TYR A 108 1.30 3.41 7.10
C TYR A 108 1.95 3.83 5.76
N ALA A 109 3.24 3.56 5.57
CA ALA A 109 3.90 3.79 4.29
C ALA A 109 3.29 2.93 3.17
N ALA A 110 3.07 1.63 3.43
CA ALA A 110 2.46 0.71 2.47
C ALA A 110 1.05 1.12 2.04
N MET A 111 0.24 1.64 2.97
CA MET A 111 -1.14 2.07 2.69
C MET A 111 -1.22 3.46 2.05
N GLY A 112 -0.21 4.32 2.26
CA GLY A 112 -0.23 5.71 1.80
C GLY A 112 0.19 5.85 0.34
N THR A 113 1.43 5.52 0.01
CA THR A 113 2.00 5.73 -1.34
C THR A 113 2.94 4.62 -1.80
N ARG A 114 3.07 3.52 -1.05
CA ARG A 114 4.06 2.47 -1.34
C ARG A 114 3.40 1.09 -1.50
N PRO A 115 2.63 0.88 -2.60
CA PRO A 115 2.07 -0.43 -2.92
C PRO A 115 3.14 -1.53 -3.09
N ASP A 116 4.33 -1.17 -3.48
CA ASP A 116 5.48 -2.04 -3.69
C ASP A 116 5.95 -2.81 -2.45
N ILE A 117 5.65 -2.32 -1.24
CA ILE A 117 5.96 -3.03 0.01
C ILE A 117 4.75 -3.75 0.62
N ALA A 118 3.56 -3.72 0.01
CA ALA A 118 2.34 -4.25 0.61
C ALA A 118 2.43 -5.76 0.93
N TYR A 119 2.98 -6.55 0.03
CA TYR A 119 3.22 -7.99 0.25
C TYR A 119 4.22 -8.25 1.38
N ALA A 120 5.35 -7.54 1.37
CA ALA A 120 6.38 -7.67 2.41
C ALA A 120 5.82 -7.33 3.78
N MET A 121 5.01 -6.27 3.86
CA MET A 121 4.33 -5.85 5.08
C MET A 121 3.34 -6.89 5.59
N LEU A 122 2.49 -7.45 4.72
CA LEU A 122 1.60 -8.53 5.10
C LEU A 122 2.39 -9.72 5.68
N THR A 123 3.50 -10.07 5.03
CA THR A 123 4.30 -11.23 5.44
C THR A 123 4.91 -11.04 6.81
N VAL A 124 5.56 -9.92 7.11
CA VAL A 124 6.18 -9.68 8.43
C VAL A 124 5.12 -9.45 9.53
N ALA A 125 3.98 -8.86 9.19
CA ALA A 125 2.90 -8.60 10.13
C ALA A 125 2.31 -9.88 10.74
N GLN A 126 2.34 -11.00 10.02
CA GLN A 126 1.87 -12.30 10.51
C GLN A 126 2.61 -12.80 11.76
N TYR A 127 3.84 -12.32 11.98
CA TYR A 127 4.70 -12.76 13.08
C TYR A 127 4.83 -11.70 14.19
N SER A 128 4.06 -10.61 14.14
CA SER A 128 4.17 -9.48 15.07
C SER A 128 3.77 -9.82 16.51
N GLU A 129 3.05 -10.92 16.73
CA GLU A 129 2.69 -11.39 18.07
C GLU A 129 3.90 -11.94 18.84
N ASN A 130 4.73 -12.78 18.18
CA ASN A 130 5.91 -13.40 18.75
C ASN A 130 7.08 -13.39 17.73
N PRO A 131 7.67 -12.21 17.44
CA PRO A 131 8.70 -12.08 16.43
C PRO A 131 10.03 -12.67 16.90
N GLY A 132 10.64 -13.52 16.09
CA GLY A 132 12.03 -13.96 16.28
C GLY A 132 13.02 -13.05 15.54
N TRP A 133 14.30 -13.35 15.69
CA TRP A 133 15.38 -12.58 15.07
C TRP A 133 15.24 -12.50 13.53
N ARG A 134 14.89 -13.61 12.89
CA ARG A 134 14.69 -13.66 11.43
C ARG A 134 13.56 -12.76 10.96
N HIS A 135 12.47 -12.67 11.73
CA HIS A 135 11.37 -11.75 11.44
C HIS A 135 11.82 -10.29 11.50
N TRP A 136 12.67 -9.96 12.49
CA TRP A 136 13.25 -8.62 12.60
C TRP A 136 14.23 -8.30 11.47
N GLU A 137 15.03 -9.25 11.01
CA GLU A 137 15.90 -9.08 9.83
C GLU A 137 15.08 -8.77 8.58
N ALA A 138 13.93 -9.43 8.39
CA ALA A 138 13.02 -9.12 7.30
C ALA A 138 12.43 -7.71 7.39
N VAL A 139 12.06 -7.27 8.60
CA VAL A 139 11.62 -5.88 8.83
C VAL A 139 12.74 -4.89 8.49
N LYS A 140 13.97 -5.11 8.95
CA LYS A 140 15.12 -4.26 8.60
C LYS A 140 15.37 -4.23 7.09
N ARG A 141 15.16 -5.34 6.38
CA ARG A 141 15.29 -5.38 4.92
C ARG A 141 14.28 -4.45 4.25
N ILE A 142 13.04 -4.37 4.72
CA ILE A 142 12.04 -3.42 4.20
C ILE A 142 12.54 -1.98 4.39
N PHE A 143 13.10 -1.64 5.54
CA PHE A 143 13.74 -0.32 5.76
C PHE A 143 14.90 -0.07 4.80
N GLY A 144 15.76 -1.06 4.56
CA GLY A 144 16.85 -0.96 3.57
C GLY A 144 16.33 -0.73 2.14
N TYR A 145 15.22 -1.37 1.77
CA TYR A 145 14.55 -1.12 0.50
C TYR A 145 13.98 0.31 0.42
N LEU A 146 13.30 0.75 1.48
CA LEU A 146 12.77 2.11 1.55
C LEU A 146 13.87 3.17 1.52
N LEU A 147 15.00 2.93 2.18
CA LEU A 147 16.16 3.84 2.12
C LEU A 147 16.66 4.04 0.68
N GLY A 148 16.74 2.94 -0.09
CA GLY A 148 17.13 2.99 -1.51
C GLY A 148 16.09 3.60 -2.44
N THR A 149 14.82 3.62 -2.02
CA THR A 149 13.67 3.99 -2.87
C THR A 149 12.81 5.12 -2.28
N LYS A 150 13.31 5.87 -1.31
CA LYS A 150 12.55 6.90 -0.57
C LYS A 150 11.97 8.02 -1.44
N LYS A 151 12.54 8.25 -2.63
CA LYS A 151 12.10 9.26 -3.59
C LYS A 151 10.99 8.79 -4.54
N LEU A 152 10.59 7.51 -4.47
CA LEU A 152 9.47 7.03 -5.28
C LEU A 152 8.17 7.68 -4.83
N GLU A 153 7.36 8.06 -5.81
CA GLU A 153 6.07 8.70 -5.62
C GLU A 153 5.02 8.12 -6.58
N LEU A 154 3.76 8.23 -6.22
CA LEU A 154 2.65 7.93 -7.11
C LEU A 154 2.34 9.18 -7.94
N THR A 155 2.37 9.03 -9.26
CA THR A 155 2.15 10.15 -10.20
C THR A 155 0.98 9.84 -11.13
N TYR A 156 0.08 10.81 -11.29
CA TYR A 156 -1.10 10.78 -12.16
C TYR A 156 -0.96 11.90 -13.20
N ARG A 157 -1.19 11.60 -14.50
CA ARG A 157 -0.89 12.51 -15.61
C ARG A 157 -2.11 13.12 -16.29
N GLY A 158 -3.31 12.64 -15.98
CA GLY A 158 -4.55 13.15 -16.57
C GLY A 158 -4.76 12.79 -18.05
N GLU A 159 -4.08 11.74 -18.53
CA GLU A 159 -4.11 11.32 -19.93
C GLU A 159 -5.20 10.28 -20.20
N GLU A 160 -5.40 9.34 -19.28
CA GLU A 160 -6.30 8.21 -19.44
C GLU A 160 -7.29 8.13 -18.26
N ARG A 161 -8.58 7.98 -18.56
CA ARG A 161 -9.64 7.89 -17.51
C ARG A 161 -10.08 6.46 -17.22
N GLY A 162 -9.48 5.46 -17.87
CA GLY A 162 -9.85 4.06 -17.69
C GLY A 162 -9.37 3.48 -16.36
N LEU A 163 -10.19 2.62 -15.76
CA LEU A 163 -9.79 1.81 -14.60
C LEU A 163 -9.23 0.47 -15.09
N VAL A 164 -7.99 0.19 -14.71
CA VAL A 164 -7.31 -1.08 -15.02
C VAL A 164 -6.92 -1.76 -13.71
N GLY A 165 -7.29 -3.03 -13.56
CA GLY A 165 -6.93 -3.86 -12.41
C GLY A 165 -5.99 -4.99 -12.80
N TYR A 166 -5.02 -5.27 -11.93
CA TYR A 166 -4.15 -6.43 -11.98
C TYR A 166 -4.38 -7.27 -10.74
N VAL A 167 -4.52 -8.58 -10.92
CA VAL A 167 -4.82 -9.54 -9.85
C VAL A 167 -3.87 -10.72 -9.94
N ASP A 168 -3.41 -11.16 -8.79
CA ASP A 168 -2.56 -12.33 -8.65
C ASP A 168 -2.85 -13.07 -7.35
N ALA A 169 -2.55 -14.36 -7.31
CA ALA A 169 -2.58 -15.15 -6.10
C ALA A 169 -1.30 -15.97 -5.96
N ASP A 170 -0.53 -15.68 -4.93
CA ASP A 170 0.60 -16.54 -4.55
C ASP A 170 0.04 -17.83 -3.94
N GLY A 171 0.47 -18.96 -4.51
CA GLY A 171 0.08 -20.29 -4.01
C GLY A 171 0.48 -20.46 -2.55
N ALA A 172 -0.24 -21.38 -1.87
CA ALA A 172 -0.09 -21.64 -0.43
C ALA A 172 1.36 -21.94 -0.04
N SER A 173 2.17 -20.89 0.13
CA SER A 173 3.54 -21.01 0.58
C SER A 173 3.59 -21.24 2.08
N GLN A 174 4.15 -22.37 2.47
CA GLN A 174 4.86 -22.69 3.70
C GLN A 174 4.02 -23.02 4.96
N ASP A 175 3.78 -22.09 5.88
CA ASP A 175 3.35 -22.48 7.23
C ASP A 175 1.83 -22.70 7.38
N HIS A 176 1.03 -22.15 6.48
CA HIS A 176 -0.42 -22.07 6.74
C HIS A 176 -1.32 -22.65 5.65
N ARG A 177 -0.78 -23.17 4.54
CA ARG A 177 -1.55 -23.67 3.40
C ARG A 177 -2.64 -22.70 2.90
N ARG A 178 -2.48 -21.40 3.17
CA ARG A 178 -3.38 -20.34 2.73
C ARG A 178 -2.68 -19.45 1.74
N ALA A 179 -3.24 -19.30 0.57
CA ALA A 179 -2.75 -18.41 -0.45
C ALA A 179 -2.84 -16.93 -0.02
N ILE A 180 -2.07 -16.09 -0.68
CA ILE A 180 -2.15 -14.63 -0.55
C ILE A 180 -2.74 -14.09 -1.84
N SER A 181 -3.83 -13.34 -1.73
CA SER A 181 -4.40 -12.58 -2.84
C SER A 181 -3.78 -11.19 -2.90
N GLY A 182 -3.41 -10.77 -4.09
CA GLY A 182 -2.95 -9.42 -4.38
C GLY A 182 -3.77 -8.77 -5.48
N TYR A 183 -4.04 -7.47 -5.38
CA TYR A 183 -4.52 -6.68 -6.50
C TYR A 183 -3.95 -5.27 -6.46
N VAL A 184 -3.88 -4.65 -7.62
CA VAL A 184 -3.64 -3.23 -7.79
C VAL A 184 -4.56 -2.68 -8.86
N PHE A 185 -5.26 -1.59 -8.55
CA PHE A 185 -6.05 -0.82 -9.50
C PHE A 185 -5.33 0.47 -9.84
N MET A 186 -5.32 0.78 -11.10
CA MET A 186 -4.66 1.95 -11.65
C MET A 186 -5.67 2.81 -12.41
N VAL A 187 -5.56 4.11 -12.22
CA VAL A 187 -6.17 5.14 -13.05
C VAL A 187 -5.03 6.00 -13.57
N ASP A 188 -5.01 6.24 -14.87
CA ASP A 188 -4.00 7.11 -15.47
C ASP A 188 -2.55 6.67 -15.14
N LYS A 189 -2.31 5.37 -15.21
CA LYS A 189 -1.01 4.72 -14.91
C LYS A 189 -0.51 4.87 -13.46
N GLY A 190 -1.30 5.50 -12.58
CA GLY A 190 -1.02 5.61 -11.15
C GLY A 190 -1.90 4.66 -10.34
N ALA A 191 -1.33 4.00 -9.32
CA ALA A 191 -2.08 3.13 -8.43
C ALA A 191 -3.03 3.94 -7.55
N VAL A 192 -4.32 3.56 -7.51
CA VAL A 192 -5.37 4.22 -6.72
C VAL A 192 -5.93 3.33 -5.61
N SER A 193 -5.88 2.01 -5.79
CA SER A 193 -6.23 1.03 -4.77
C SER A 193 -5.35 -0.20 -4.92
N TRP A 194 -4.91 -0.76 -3.79
CA TRP A 194 -4.11 -1.98 -3.76
C TRP A 194 -4.34 -2.73 -2.44
N SER A 195 -4.17 -4.03 -2.51
CA SER A 195 -4.25 -4.89 -1.34
C SER A 195 -3.35 -6.10 -1.51
N SER A 196 -2.77 -6.53 -0.42
CA SER A 196 -2.22 -7.86 -0.27
C SER A 196 -2.86 -8.48 0.96
N LYS A 197 -3.55 -9.61 0.82
CA LYS A 197 -4.32 -10.22 1.91
C LYS A 197 -4.23 -11.74 1.87
N LYS A 198 -3.97 -12.33 3.03
CA LYS A 198 -4.05 -13.78 3.21
C LYS A 198 -5.47 -14.25 3.07
N GLN A 199 -5.70 -15.28 2.26
CA GLN A 199 -7.03 -15.88 2.07
C GLN A 199 -7.52 -16.53 3.36
N GLU A 200 -8.82 -16.42 3.62
CA GLU A 200 -9.44 -17.05 4.80
C GLU A 200 -9.61 -18.57 4.61
N LEU A 201 -9.78 -18.97 3.35
CA LEU A 201 -9.96 -20.37 2.96
C LEU A 201 -8.61 -21.05 2.72
N VAL A 202 -8.53 -22.32 3.05
CA VAL A 202 -7.46 -23.21 2.60
C VAL A 202 -7.85 -23.72 1.22
N VAL A 203 -7.06 -23.36 0.22
CA VAL A 203 -7.28 -23.77 -1.17
C VAL A 203 -6.39 -24.94 -1.55
N LEU A 204 -6.89 -25.85 -2.35
CA LEU A 204 -6.18 -27.07 -2.73
C LEU A 204 -5.48 -26.95 -4.10
N SER A 205 -5.71 -25.86 -4.84
CA SER A 205 -5.08 -25.62 -6.11
C SER A 205 -4.81 -24.13 -6.32
N THR A 206 -3.83 -23.82 -7.16
CA THR A 206 -3.51 -22.45 -7.58
C THR A 206 -4.70 -21.80 -8.30
N THR A 207 -5.42 -22.56 -9.14
CA THR A 207 -6.61 -22.08 -9.85
C THR A 207 -7.70 -21.60 -8.87
N VAL A 208 -7.94 -22.31 -7.77
CA VAL A 208 -8.91 -21.87 -6.75
C VAL A 208 -8.41 -20.62 -6.04
N ALA A 209 -7.11 -20.53 -5.76
CA ALA A 209 -6.51 -19.34 -5.17
C ALA A 209 -6.71 -18.10 -6.06
N GLU A 210 -6.47 -18.22 -7.37
CA GLU A 210 -6.68 -17.17 -8.36
C GLU A 210 -8.16 -16.77 -8.46
N TYR A 211 -9.06 -17.72 -8.42
CA TYR A 211 -10.51 -17.44 -8.43
C TYR A 211 -10.94 -16.62 -7.21
N VAL A 212 -10.43 -16.97 -6.02
CA VAL A 212 -10.70 -16.22 -4.78
C VAL A 212 -10.12 -14.80 -4.88
N ALA A 213 -8.88 -14.66 -5.38
CA ALA A 213 -8.26 -13.35 -5.57
C ALA A 213 -9.05 -12.47 -6.55
N THR A 214 -9.46 -13.05 -7.69
CA THR A 214 -10.29 -12.37 -8.71
C THR A 214 -11.62 -11.92 -8.12
N THR A 215 -12.26 -12.75 -7.26
CA THR A 215 -13.52 -12.39 -6.59
C THR A 215 -13.34 -11.17 -5.66
N HIS A 216 -12.23 -11.09 -4.92
CA HIS A 216 -11.93 -9.93 -4.07
C HIS A 216 -11.68 -8.67 -4.92
N ALA A 217 -10.90 -8.79 -5.97
CA ALA A 217 -10.61 -7.68 -6.87
C ALA A 217 -11.87 -7.20 -7.62
N ALA A 218 -12.75 -8.11 -8.05
CA ALA A 218 -14.00 -7.76 -8.72
C ALA A 218 -14.92 -6.89 -7.84
N LYS A 219 -14.98 -7.15 -6.54
CA LYS A 219 -15.73 -6.30 -5.59
C LYS A 219 -15.18 -4.89 -5.54
N GLU A 220 -13.86 -4.76 -5.48
CA GLU A 220 -13.17 -3.46 -5.48
C GLU A 220 -13.36 -2.74 -6.83
N ALA A 221 -13.27 -3.47 -7.95
CA ALA A 221 -13.51 -2.93 -9.28
C ALA A 221 -14.91 -2.32 -9.43
N VAL A 222 -15.94 -2.99 -8.93
CA VAL A 222 -17.32 -2.49 -8.95
C VAL A 222 -17.44 -1.22 -8.12
N TRP A 223 -16.87 -1.21 -6.92
CA TRP A 223 -16.91 -0.03 -6.06
C TRP A 223 -16.17 1.16 -6.67
N LEU A 224 -14.95 0.94 -7.18
CA LEU A 224 -14.18 2.00 -7.86
C LEU A 224 -14.90 2.49 -9.13
N GLY A 225 -15.51 1.59 -9.91
CA GLY A 225 -16.30 1.95 -11.07
C GLY A 225 -17.45 2.90 -10.74
N HIS A 226 -18.22 2.60 -9.68
CA HIS A 226 -19.27 3.50 -9.21
C HIS A 226 -18.72 4.85 -8.75
N LEU A 227 -17.65 4.84 -7.93
CA LEU A 227 -17.00 6.07 -7.46
C LEU A 227 -16.53 6.95 -8.62
N LEU A 228 -15.88 6.37 -9.62
CA LEU A 228 -15.38 7.11 -10.76
C LEU A 228 -16.52 7.63 -11.64
N THR A 229 -17.62 6.88 -11.78
CA THR A 229 -18.82 7.33 -12.51
C THR A 229 -19.46 8.54 -11.82
N GLU A 230 -19.55 8.55 -10.49
CA GLU A 230 -20.04 9.70 -9.72
C GLU A 230 -19.14 10.93 -9.86
N LEU A 231 -17.80 10.72 -9.94
CA LEU A 231 -16.84 11.82 -10.03
C LEU A 231 -16.75 12.43 -11.45
N PHE A 232 -16.93 11.62 -12.50
CA PHE A 232 -16.66 12.02 -13.88
C PHE A 232 -17.90 11.98 -14.80
N GLU A 233 -19.11 11.78 -14.22
CA GLU A 233 -20.41 11.73 -14.92
C GLU A 233 -20.57 10.57 -15.93
N SER A 234 -19.49 10.01 -16.46
CA SER A 234 -19.49 8.76 -17.24
C SER A 234 -18.07 8.20 -17.37
N ILE A 235 -17.93 6.89 -17.22
CA ILE A 235 -16.77 6.14 -17.68
C ILE A 235 -17.30 5.20 -18.76
N ASP A 236 -17.05 5.54 -20.03
CA ASP A 236 -17.54 4.79 -21.17
C ASP A 236 -16.79 3.46 -21.42
N THR A 237 -15.76 3.17 -20.63
CA THR A 237 -14.95 1.96 -20.77
C THR A 237 -15.16 1.00 -19.62
N PRO A 238 -15.44 -0.29 -19.90
CA PRO A 238 -15.51 -1.29 -18.86
C PRO A 238 -14.16 -1.45 -18.16
N THR A 239 -14.19 -1.69 -16.84
CA THR A 239 -12.98 -1.99 -16.06
C THR A 239 -12.33 -3.26 -16.60
N THR A 240 -11.10 -3.14 -17.09
CA THR A 240 -10.29 -4.29 -17.49
C THR A 240 -9.63 -4.90 -16.26
N LEU A 241 -9.87 -6.20 -16.03
CA LEU A 241 -9.23 -6.95 -14.97
C LEU A 241 -8.26 -7.98 -15.59
N SER A 242 -6.96 -7.75 -15.44
CA SER A 242 -5.93 -8.69 -15.88
C SER A 242 -5.60 -9.65 -14.75
N VAL A 243 -5.79 -10.94 -14.98
CA VAL A 243 -5.46 -12.01 -14.04
C VAL A 243 -4.21 -12.71 -14.54
N THR A 244 -3.20 -12.82 -13.69
CA THR A 244 -1.96 -13.54 -14.02
C THR A 244 -2.21 -15.04 -13.80
N ALA A 245 -3.03 -15.65 -14.67
CA ALA A 245 -3.25 -17.08 -14.61
C ALA A 245 -2.03 -17.80 -15.18
N ASN A 246 -1.19 -18.36 -14.33
CA ASN A 246 -0.35 -19.49 -14.72
C ASN A 246 -1.27 -20.70 -14.91
N LEU A 247 -1.92 -20.74 -16.07
CA LEU A 247 -2.63 -21.92 -16.55
C LEU A 247 -1.57 -22.91 -17.04
N LEU A 248 -1.10 -23.79 -16.17
CA LEU A 248 -0.51 -25.08 -16.51
C LEU A 248 -1.18 -26.17 -15.71
#